data_0d489fd3f95b4e6274967d4d8e58c538
#
_entry.id   0d489fd3f95b4e6274967d4d8e58c538
#
_cell.length_a   1.000
_cell.length_b   1.000
_cell.length_c   1.000
_cell.angle_alpha   90.00
_cell.angle_beta   90.00
_cell.angle_gamma   90.00
#
_symmetry.space_group_name_H-M   'P 1'
#
loop_
_entity.id
_entity.type
_entity.pdbx_description
1 polymer ?
#
loop_
_entity_poly.entity_id
_entity_poly.type
_entity_poly.pdbx_seq_one_letter_code
_entity_poly.pdbx_strand_id
1 'polypeptide(L)'
;MAVPAAASVRDANRYRPPAVTGLVDLLDRQVRDRPRARALVVTGDRVHLSYRALAALADDVAARLGRTGLHRGDAVGLICANTAEFVVALLGAARAGLVVAPLDPTLPGSQLSARLEALGAQAVLLGPPAADAPPIARVPIPTWPLRVDASRAGTAAVTLDTGARTVRHVRGAAHELSGQDALVLFTAGTTDRAKMVPLTHANVAASVRNICATYELGPGDATVAVMPFFHGHGLFAALLASLASGGCVLLPQRGRFSARTFWDDMRAANATWFTAVPTIHEILLDRSETDYPGPQVPPLKFVRSCSAPLNTATQRALERTFGAPLLSAYGMTESTHQATSEPLAQGGALKHGSVGRATGVDLRIVDGNGRTCPVGVQGEVWVHGATVARGYLGRPAETAHTFVDGWLRTGDLGSLDQDGYLSLTGRIKNLINRGGEKISPEHVEDILAGCPGVAEAAVFAVPDATYGQRVGAAVVVREGESIGSEEILHYCRDRLAAFEVPDRLVLVAGLPHTAKGGLDRLAVETRYATEVTHRRP
;
A
#
# COMPACT_ATOMS: atom_id res chain seq x y z
N MET A 1 -37.02 43.69 -24.41
CA MET A 1 -35.69 43.32 -24.97
C MET A 1 -35.04 42.39 -23.99
N ALA A 2 -35.04 41.11 -24.29
CA ALA A 2 -34.44 40.08 -23.46
C ALA A 2 -32.95 39.94 -23.84
N VAL A 3 -32.08 40.00 -22.82
CA VAL A 3 -30.63 39.79 -22.95
C VAL A 3 -30.40 38.28 -23.17
N PRO A 4 -29.64 37.83 -24.18
CA PRO A 4 -29.37 36.42 -24.39
C PRO A 4 -28.35 35.96 -23.31
N ALA A 5 -28.68 34.83 -22.66
CA ALA A 5 -27.82 34.15 -21.71
C ALA A 5 -26.50 33.73 -22.37
N ALA A 6 -25.40 34.13 -21.80
CA ALA A 6 -24.05 33.71 -22.19
C ALA A 6 -23.91 32.19 -22.03
N ALA A 7 -23.74 31.49 -23.14
CA ALA A 7 -23.40 30.09 -23.18
C ALA A 7 -22.03 29.88 -22.47
N SER A 8 -22.02 29.07 -21.41
CA SER A 8 -20.83 28.78 -20.63
C SER A 8 -19.86 27.92 -21.46
N VAL A 9 -18.70 28.50 -21.76
CA VAL A 9 -17.49 27.80 -22.23
C VAL A 9 -16.89 27.04 -21.04
N ARG A 10 -17.57 26.01 -20.55
CA ARG A 10 -17.10 25.17 -19.43
C ARG A 10 -17.34 23.68 -19.70
N ASP A 11 -16.84 23.14 -20.81
CA ASP A 11 -16.94 21.66 -20.99
C ASP A 11 -15.79 21.00 -21.76
N ALA A 12 -14.68 21.67 -22.02
CA ALA A 12 -13.61 21.12 -22.83
C ALA A 12 -12.51 20.38 -22.06
N ASN A 13 -12.52 20.34 -20.71
CA ASN A 13 -11.41 19.75 -19.96
C ASN A 13 -11.84 18.98 -18.70
N ARG A 14 -12.91 18.20 -18.77
CA ARG A 14 -13.23 17.28 -17.67
C ARG A 14 -12.33 16.05 -17.79
N TYR A 15 -11.49 15.83 -16.76
CA TYR A 15 -10.75 14.59 -16.58
C TYR A 15 -11.69 13.39 -16.76
N ARG A 16 -11.27 12.41 -17.58
CA ARG A 16 -11.99 11.15 -17.77
C ARG A 16 -11.09 10.00 -17.29
N PRO A 17 -11.50 9.29 -16.23
CA PRO A 17 -10.73 8.12 -15.77
C PRO A 17 -10.61 7.07 -16.89
N PRO A 18 -9.55 6.23 -16.86
CA PRO A 18 -9.33 5.21 -17.88
C PRO A 18 -10.48 4.20 -17.89
N ALA A 19 -10.91 3.78 -19.09
CA ALA A 19 -11.89 2.72 -19.27
C ALA A 19 -11.18 1.36 -19.13
N VAL A 20 -11.00 0.90 -17.89
CA VAL A 20 -10.43 -0.41 -17.55
C VAL A 20 -11.54 -1.28 -16.97
N THR A 21 -11.71 -2.50 -17.48
CA THR A 21 -12.69 -3.48 -16.98
C THR A 21 -12.03 -4.58 -16.15
N GLY A 22 -10.71 -4.74 -16.28
CA GLY A 22 -9.93 -5.68 -15.51
C GLY A 22 -8.43 -5.56 -15.73
N LEU A 23 -7.69 -6.49 -15.11
CA LEU A 23 -6.24 -6.56 -15.28
C LEU A 23 -5.83 -6.98 -16.69
N VAL A 24 -6.70 -7.73 -17.38
CA VAL A 24 -6.45 -8.27 -18.72
C VAL A 24 -6.31 -7.16 -19.77
N ASP A 25 -7.19 -6.17 -19.73
CA ASP A 25 -7.31 -5.10 -20.73
C ASP A 25 -6.66 -3.78 -20.30
N LEU A 26 -5.93 -3.80 -19.19
CA LEU A 26 -5.31 -2.61 -18.59
C LEU A 26 -4.47 -1.80 -19.59
N LEU A 27 -3.74 -2.47 -20.48
CA LEU A 27 -2.88 -1.84 -21.47
C LEU A 27 -3.59 -1.54 -22.81
N ASP A 28 -4.71 -2.17 -23.10
CA ASP A 28 -5.25 -2.24 -24.47
C ASP A 28 -5.58 -0.88 -25.07
N ARG A 29 -6.11 0.03 -24.25
CA ARG A 29 -6.35 1.41 -24.67
C ARG A 29 -5.04 2.12 -25.04
N GLN A 30 -4.03 2.00 -24.18
CA GLN A 30 -2.75 2.69 -24.38
C GLN A 30 -1.99 2.13 -25.58
N VAL A 31 -2.12 0.83 -25.84
CA VAL A 31 -1.55 0.19 -27.04
C VAL A 31 -2.22 0.72 -28.31
N ARG A 32 -3.53 0.96 -28.29
CA ARG A 32 -4.24 1.56 -29.44
C ARG A 32 -3.89 3.02 -29.63
N ASP A 33 -4.00 3.82 -28.57
CA ASP A 33 -3.94 5.27 -28.65
C ASP A 33 -2.50 5.80 -28.68
N ARG A 34 -1.59 5.14 -27.96
CA ARG A 34 -0.20 5.62 -27.70
C ARG A 34 0.84 4.49 -27.69
N PRO A 35 0.90 3.63 -28.73
CA PRO A 35 1.72 2.39 -28.72
C PRO A 35 3.21 2.64 -28.50
N ARG A 36 3.74 3.79 -28.90
CA ARG A 36 5.15 4.16 -28.76
C ARG A 36 5.47 4.92 -27.47
N ALA A 37 4.47 5.32 -26.69
CA ALA A 37 4.71 6.00 -25.42
C ALA A 37 5.41 5.07 -24.42
N ARG A 38 6.24 5.65 -23.55
CA ARG A 38 6.95 4.92 -22.50
C ARG A 38 5.95 4.39 -21.47
N ALA A 39 5.96 3.09 -21.23
CA ALA A 39 5.21 2.45 -20.16
C ALA A 39 6.11 2.21 -18.93
N LEU A 40 7.29 1.66 -19.17
CA LEU A 40 8.29 1.39 -18.13
C LEU A 40 9.63 1.99 -18.49
N VAL A 41 10.35 2.47 -17.49
CA VAL A 41 11.77 2.81 -17.54
C VAL A 41 12.51 1.81 -16.65
N VAL A 42 13.41 1.03 -17.24
CA VAL A 42 14.26 0.10 -16.50
C VAL A 42 15.62 0.76 -16.30
N THR A 43 16.01 1.02 -15.05
CA THR A 43 17.29 1.65 -14.74
C THR A 43 18.44 0.65 -14.81
N GLY A 44 19.63 1.17 -15.16
CA GLY A 44 20.85 0.43 -15.44
C GLY A 44 21.38 0.90 -16.80
N ASP A 45 20.72 0.53 -17.88
CA ASP A 45 21.03 1.01 -19.23
C ASP A 45 20.01 2.04 -19.74
N ARG A 46 19.11 2.56 -18.87
CA ARG A 46 18.02 3.48 -19.21
C ARG A 46 17.14 2.97 -20.35
N VAL A 47 16.86 1.68 -20.35
CA VAL A 47 16.02 1.05 -21.36
C VAL A 47 14.55 1.42 -21.12
N HIS A 48 13.86 1.79 -22.18
CA HIS A 48 12.44 2.11 -22.15
C HIS A 48 11.64 1.02 -22.81
N LEU A 49 10.64 0.48 -22.10
CA LEU A 49 9.61 -0.35 -22.70
C LEU A 49 8.41 0.53 -23.08
N SER A 50 8.07 0.54 -24.37
CA SER A 50 6.83 1.18 -24.81
C SER A 50 5.61 0.34 -24.45
N TYR A 51 4.40 0.94 -24.47
CA TYR A 51 3.15 0.20 -24.26
C TYR A 51 3.01 -0.99 -25.22
N ARG A 52 3.38 -0.81 -26.50
CA ARG A 52 3.38 -1.90 -27.50
C ARG A 52 4.35 -3.02 -27.11
N ALA A 53 5.57 -2.67 -26.71
CA ALA A 53 6.57 -3.65 -26.31
C ALA A 53 6.14 -4.42 -25.06
N LEU A 54 5.64 -3.71 -24.04
CA LEU A 54 5.14 -4.33 -22.82
C LEU A 54 3.96 -5.30 -23.10
N ALA A 55 3.03 -4.90 -23.95
CA ALA A 55 1.90 -5.75 -24.33
C ALA A 55 2.36 -7.01 -25.09
N ALA A 56 3.31 -6.86 -26.03
CA ALA A 56 3.87 -7.99 -26.77
C ALA A 56 4.58 -9.00 -25.85
N LEU A 57 5.33 -8.52 -24.85
CA LEU A 57 5.96 -9.39 -23.86
C LEU A 57 4.92 -10.13 -23.00
N ALA A 58 3.85 -9.43 -22.59
CA ALA A 58 2.76 -10.06 -21.85
C ALA A 58 2.02 -11.11 -22.70
N ASP A 59 1.81 -10.86 -23.99
CA ASP A 59 1.20 -11.81 -24.93
C ASP A 59 2.07 -13.05 -25.13
N ASP A 60 3.39 -12.89 -25.23
CA ASP A 60 4.31 -14.03 -25.33
C ASP A 60 4.30 -14.89 -24.07
N VAL A 61 4.29 -14.27 -22.87
CA VAL A 61 4.14 -15.00 -21.60
C VAL A 61 2.79 -15.73 -21.56
N ALA A 62 1.70 -15.08 -21.93
CA ALA A 62 0.37 -15.70 -21.95
C ALA A 62 0.34 -16.92 -22.90
N ALA A 63 0.92 -16.79 -24.10
CA ALA A 63 1.00 -17.89 -25.06
C ALA A 63 1.84 -19.08 -24.55
N ARG A 64 2.94 -18.81 -23.82
CA ARG A 64 3.76 -19.87 -23.19
C ARG A 64 3.00 -20.55 -22.07
N LEU A 65 2.34 -19.80 -21.20
CA LEU A 65 1.53 -20.32 -20.09
C LEU A 65 0.38 -21.18 -20.61
N GLY A 66 -0.27 -20.83 -21.70
CA GLY A 66 -1.33 -21.61 -22.33
C GLY A 66 -0.89 -23.01 -22.83
N ARG A 67 0.42 -23.28 -22.91
CA ARG A 67 0.98 -24.58 -23.32
C ARG A 67 1.40 -25.48 -22.16
N THR A 68 1.28 -24.99 -20.91
CA THR A 68 1.76 -25.70 -19.71
C THR A 68 0.74 -26.65 -19.09
N GLY A 69 -0.49 -26.65 -19.59
CA GLY A 69 -1.60 -27.40 -19.00
C GLY A 69 -2.33 -26.65 -17.88
N LEU A 70 -2.01 -25.39 -17.64
CA LEU A 70 -2.80 -24.51 -16.76
C LEU A 70 -4.15 -24.17 -17.39
N HIS A 71 -5.18 -24.09 -16.57
CA HIS A 71 -6.53 -23.72 -16.97
C HIS A 71 -6.91 -22.33 -16.46
N ARG A 72 -7.89 -21.72 -17.11
CA ARG A 72 -8.46 -20.46 -16.64
C ARG A 72 -8.97 -20.58 -15.20
N GLY A 73 -8.57 -19.65 -14.34
CA GLY A 73 -8.90 -19.65 -12.91
C GLY A 73 -7.87 -20.38 -12.03
N ASP A 74 -6.89 -21.09 -12.62
CA ASP A 74 -5.80 -21.65 -11.83
C ASP A 74 -4.97 -20.56 -11.17
N ALA A 75 -4.56 -20.80 -9.92
CA ALA A 75 -3.71 -19.89 -9.18
C ALA A 75 -2.23 -20.14 -9.47
N VAL A 76 -1.48 -19.05 -9.65
CA VAL A 76 -0.02 -19.08 -9.77
C VAL A 76 0.62 -18.09 -8.80
N GLY A 77 1.70 -18.50 -8.13
CA GLY A 77 2.52 -17.58 -7.35
C GLY A 77 3.37 -16.70 -8.27
N LEU A 78 3.58 -15.45 -7.90
CA LEU A 78 4.54 -14.55 -8.53
C LEU A 78 5.53 -14.07 -7.48
N ILE A 79 6.77 -14.53 -7.56
CA ILE A 79 7.84 -14.18 -6.61
C ILE A 79 8.90 -13.40 -7.37
N CYS A 80 8.95 -12.08 -7.16
CA CYS A 80 9.80 -11.18 -7.92
C CYS A 80 9.93 -9.83 -7.21
N ALA A 81 11.07 -9.15 -7.37
CA ALA A 81 11.25 -7.76 -6.97
C ALA A 81 10.52 -6.79 -7.94
N ASN A 82 10.62 -5.48 -7.69
CA ASN A 82 10.05 -4.44 -8.58
C ASN A 82 10.85 -4.32 -9.88
N THR A 83 10.71 -5.28 -10.77
CA THR A 83 11.43 -5.34 -12.06
C THR A 83 10.47 -5.50 -13.23
N ALA A 84 10.97 -5.43 -14.46
CA ALA A 84 10.17 -5.64 -15.67
C ALA A 84 9.54 -7.04 -15.70
N GLU A 85 10.23 -8.03 -15.16
CA GLU A 85 9.75 -9.40 -15.04
C GLU A 85 8.46 -9.49 -14.22
N PHE A 86 8.38 -8.75 -13.10
CA PHE A 86 7.16 -8.71 -12.30
C PHE A 86 5.96 -8.23 -13.15
N VAL A 87 6.15 -7.11 -13.85
CA VAL A 87 5.07 -6.50 -14.64
C VAL A 87 4.63 -7.40 -15.80
N VAL A 88 5.60 -7.96 -16.52
CA VAL A 88 5.35 -8.84 -17.66
C VAL A 88 4.70 -10.16 -17.21
N ALA A 89 5.16 -10.76 -16.10
CA ALA A 89 4.58 -11.96 -15.54
C ALA A 89 3.14 -11.75 -15.07
N LEU A 90 2.89 -10.66 -14.35
CA LEU A 90 1.56 -10.30 -13.85
C LEU A 90 0.56 -10.15 -15.01
N LEU A 91 0.91 -9.33 -16.00
CA LEU A 91 0.02 -9.05 -17.13
C LEU A 91 -0.14 -10.26 -18.05
N GLY A 92 0.93 -11.02 -18.28
CA GLY A 92 0.91 -12.24 -19.08
C GLY A 92 0.08 -13.36 -18.45
N ALA A 93 0.21 -13.58 -17.14
CA ALA A 93 -0.60 -14.55 -16.43
C ALA A 93 -2.08 -14.15 -16.39
N ALA A 94 -2.39 -12.87 -16.19
CA ALA A 94 -3.75 -12.36 -16.27
C ALA A 94 -4.36 -12.57 -17.67
N ARG A 95 -3.60 -12.31 -18.75
CA ARG A 95 -4.03 -12.58 -20.14
C ARG A 95 -4.23 -14.06 -20.44
N ALA A 96 -3.48 -14.95 -19.77
CA ALA A 96 -3.71 -16.39 -19.81
C ALA A 96 -4.96 -16.82 -19.00
N GLY A 97 -5.62 -15.89 -18.32
CA GLY A 97 -6.80 -16.17 -17.49
C GLY A 97 -6.47 -16.79 -16.12
N LEU A 98 -5.24 -16.65 -15.66
CA LEU A 98 -4.77 -17.18 -14.37
C LEU A 98 -4.99 -16.16 -13.25
N VAL A 99 -5.14 -16.69 -12.03
CA VAL A 99 -5.20 -15.88 -10.82
C VAL A 99 -3.79 -15.73 -10.26
N VAL A 100 -3.30 -14.50 -10.13
CA VAL A 100 -1.92 -14.24 -9.69
C VAL A 100 -1.87 -13.93 -8.20
N ALA A 101 -0.98 -14.61 -7.49
CA ALA A 101 -0.67 -14.29 -6.10
C ALA A 101 0.76 -13.73 -6.00
N PRO A 102 0.92 -12.40 -5.95
CA PRO A 102 2.21 -11.77 -5.68
C PRO A 102 2.66 -12.08 -4.26
N LEU A 103 3.89 -12.57 -4.11
CA LEU A 103 4.48 -12.95 -2.83
C LEU A 103 5.78 -12.18 -2.60
N ASP A 104 6.01 -11.84 -1.34
CA ASP A 104 7.25 -11.19 -0.90
C ASP A 104 8.45 -12.11 -1.14
N PRO A 105 9.42 -11.73 -2.00
CA PRO A 105 10.59 -12.55 -2.29
C PRO A 105 11.55 -12.70 -1.11
N THR A 106 11.38 -11.94 -0.04
CA THR A 106 12.23 -11.98 1.16
C THR A 106 11.74 -12.96 2.23
N LEU A 107 10.56 -13.54 2.04
CA LEU A 107 9.99 -14.50 2.98
C LEU A 107 10.82 -15.79 3.05
N PRO A 108 10.95 -16.39 4.25
CA PRO A 108 11.52 -17.73 4.40
C PRO A 108 10.80 -18.77 3.53
N GLY A 109 11.53 -19.77 3.04
CA GLY A 109 10.98 -20.82 2.15
C GLY A 109 9.80 -21.58 2.75
N SER A 110 9.79 -21.79 4.07
CA SER A 110 8.66 -22.41 4.78
C SER A 110 7.40 -21.54 4.69
N GLN A 111 7.51 -20.23 4.81
CA GLN A 111 6.36 -19.32 4.69
C GLN A 111 5.88 -19.19 3.25
N LEU A 112 6.80 -19.14 2.27
CA LEU A 112 6.44 -19.18 0.84
C LEU A 112 5.69 -20.47 0.51
N SER A 113 6.23 -21.62 0.92
CA SER A 113 5.61 -22.94 0.69
C SER A 113 4.23 -23.03 1.32
N ALA A 114 4.08 -22.61 2.58
CA ALA A 114 2.80 -22.64 3.28
C ALA A 114 1.73 -21.76 2.61
N ARG A 115 2.10 -20.58 2.09
CA ARG A 115 1.17 -19.70 1.37
C ARG A 115 0.75 -20.26 0.01
N LEU A 116 1.70 -20.82 -0.73
CA LEU A 116 1.45 -21.44 -2.03
C LEU A 116 0.58 -22.70 -1.90
N GLU A 117 0.84 -23.52 -0.88
CA GLU A 117 0.03 -24.70 -0.55
C GLU A 117 -1.39 -24.31 -0.12
N ALA A 118 -1.53 -23.34 0.80
CA ALA A 118 -2.83 -22.86 1.24
C ALA A 118 -3.65 -22.29 0.08
N LEU A 119 -3.01 -21.60 -0.86
CA LEU A 119 -3.63 -21.11 -2.07
C LEU A 119 -4.00 -22.23 -3.05
N GLY A 120 -3.31 -23.37 -3.03
CA GLY A 120 -3.38 -24.39 -4.07
C GLY A 120 -2.74 -23.93 -5.37
N ALA A 121 -1.65 -23.16 -5.29
CA ALA A 121 -0.95 -22.67 -6.46
C ALA A 121 -0.40 -23.81 -7.31
N GLN A 122 -0.61 -23.74 -8.63
CA GLN A 122 -0.19 -24.80 -9.56
C GLN A 122 1.27 -24.65 -10.00
N ALA A 123 1.77 -23.42 -10.02
CA ALA A 123 3.14 -23.09 -10.38
C ALA A 123 3.56 -21.75 -9.76
N VAL A 124 4.86 -21.45 -9.84
CA VAL A 124 5.45 -20.16 -9.48
C VAL A 124 6.12 -19.55 -10.70
N LEU A 125 5.78 -18.31 -11.01
CA LEU A 125 6.54 -17.45 -11.89
C LEU A 125 7.63 -16.78 -11.06
N LEU A 126 8.89 -17.06 -11.39
CA LEU A 126 10.04 -16.63 -10.62
C LEU A 126 10.83 -15.57 -11.37
N GLY A 127 10.76 -14.31 -10.92
CA GLY A 127 11.63 -13.24 -11.38
C GLY A 127 12.89 -13.07 -10.53
N PRO A 128 13.70 -12.05 -10.79
CA PRO A 128 14.89 -11.75 -9.99
C PRO A 128 14.50 -11.23 -8.58
N PRO A 129 15.34 -11.51 -7.56
CA PRO A 129 15.26 -10.82 -6.28
C PRO A 129 15.70 -9.36 -6.42
N ALA A 130 15.46 -8.54 -5.39
CA ALA A 130 16.10 -7.22 -5.31
C ALA A 130 17.62 -7.36 -5.18
N ALA A 131 18.36 -6.37 -5.68
CA ALA A 131 19.82 -6.34 -5.51
C ALA A 131 20.18 -6.37 -4.02
N ASP A 132 21.21 -7.12 -3.68
CA ASP A 132 21.69 -7.37 -2.30
C ASP A 132 20.66 -8.12 -1.40
N ALA A 133 19.57 -8.62 -1.96
CA ALA A 133 18.68 -9.53 -1.24
C ALA A 133 19.21 -10.98 -1.32
N PRO A 134 18.89 -11.82 -0.32
CA PRO A 134 19.23 -13.23 -0.39
C PRO A 134 18.51 -13.89 -1.59
N PRO A 135 19.06 -15.00 -2.12
CA PRO A 135 18.39 -15.77 -3.15
C PRO A 135 16.99 -16.19 -2.70
N ILE A 136 16.03 -16.13 -3.62
CA ILE A 136 14.66 -16.56 -3.34
C ILE A 136 14.68 -18.05 -2.97
N ALA A 137 14.06 -18.38 -1.85
CA ALA A 137 14.03 -19.75 -1.35
C ALA A 137 13.28 -20.70 -2.29
N ARG A 138 13.76 -21.96 -2.38
CA ARG A 138 13.09 -22.98 -3.18
C ARG A 138 11.75 -23.38 -2.56
N VAL A 139 10.78 -23.64 -3.42
CA VAL A 139 9.44 -24.11 -3.06
C VAL A 139 9.14 -25.46 -3.73
N PRO A 140 8.28 -26.31 -3.15
CA PRO A 140 8.08 -27.70 -3.61
C PRO A 140 7.13 -27.85 -4.81
N ILE A 141 6.77 -26.75 -5.49
CA ILE A 141 5.91 -26.77 -6.68
C ILE A 141 6.68 -26.34 -7.94
N PRO A 142 6.18 -26.60 -9.16
CA PRO A 142 6.84 -26.19 -10.39
C PRO A 142 7.18 -24.69 -10.35
N THR A 143 8.46 -24.36 -10.53
CA THR A 143 8.95 -23.00 -10.48
C THR A 143 9.57 -22.65 -11.82
N TRP A 144 9.05 -21.61 -12.46
CA TRP A 144 9.39 -21.21 -13.81
C TRP A 144 10.13 -19.88 -13.81
N PRO A 145 11.47 -19.89 -14.01
CA PRO A 145 12.25 -18.68 -14.16
C PRO A 145 11.75 -17.83 -15.34
N LEU A 146 11.53 -16.55 -15.08
CA LEU A 146 11.19 -15.56 -16.08
C LEU A 146 12.26 -14.50 -16.14
N ARG A 147 12.70 -14.16 -17.37
CA ARG A 147 13.65 -13.09 -17.63
C ARG A 147 13.16 -12.21 -18.76
N VAL A 148 13.32 -10.92 -18.60
CA VAL A 148 13.06 -9.91 -19.63
C VAL A 148 14.40 -9.35 -20.09
N ASP A 149 14.71 -9.53 -21.36
CA ASP A 149 15.84 -8.87 -22.01
C ASP A 149 15.32 -7.58 -22.66
N ALA A 150 15.67 -6.47 -22.05
CA ALA A 150 15.31 -5.13 -22.51
C ALA A 150 16.57 -4.29 -22.81
N SER A 151 17.71 -4.94 -23.04
CA SER A 151 19.03 -4.29 -23.20
C SER A 151 19.20 -3.51 -24.51
N ARG A 152 18.30 -3.65 -25.48
CA ARG A 152 18.37 -2.98 -26.78
C ARG A 152 17.15 -2.08 -27.01
N ALA A 153 17.40 -0.82 -27.29
CA ALA A 153 16.34 0.12 -27.65
C ALA A 153 15.54 -0.41 -28.84
N GLY A 154 14.25 -0.70 -28.63
CA GLY A 154 13.31 -1.16 -29.64
C GLY A 154 13.14 -2.67 -29.79
N THR A 155 13.97 -3.50 -29.17
CA THR A 155 13.78 -4.96 -29.11
C THR A 155 13.76 -5.42 -27.66
N ALA A 156 12.64 -5.96 -27.23
CA ALA A 156 12.53 -6.61 -25.93
C ALA A 156 12.06 -8.05 -26.14
N ALA A 157 12.62 -8.98 -25.39
CA ALA A 157 12.26 -10.39 -25.42
C ALA A 157 12.01 -10.91 -24.01
N VAL A 158 11.17 -11.92 -23.89
CA VAL A 158 10.96 -12.63 -22.64
C VAL A 158 11.29 -14.09 -22.81
N THR A 159 11.94 -14.65 -21.80
CA THR A 159 12.11 -16.09 -21.66
C THR A 159 11.32 -16.54 -20.43
N LEU A 160 10.55 -17.61 -20.58
CA LEU A 160 9.88 -18.31 -19.51
C LEU A 160 10.28 -19.78 -19.65
N ASP A 161 11.07 -20.26 -18.71
CA ASP A 161 11.51 -21.65 -18.70
C ASP A 161 10.51 -22.52 -17.91
N THR A 162 9.61 -23.12 -18.65
CA THR A 162 8.59 -24.03 -18.07
C THR A 162 9.08 -25.47 -17.92
N GLY A 163 10.28 -25.77 -18.43
CA GLY A 163 10.79 -27.14 -18.52
C GLY A 163 9.86 -28.07 -19.33
N ALA A 164 10.16 -29.37 -19.34
CA ALA A 164 9.33 -30.39 -19.99
C ALA A 164 8.14 -30.86 -19.11
N ARG A 165 7.82 -30.20 -18.02
CA ARG A 165 6.83 -30.65 -17.04
C ARG A 165 5.48 -30.01 -17.31
N THR A 166 4.51 -30.77 -17.74
CA THR A 166 3.08 -30.44 -17.63
C THR A 166 2.68 -30.36 -16.15
N VAL A 167 1.87 -29.36 -15.84
CA VAL A 167 1.34 -29.17 -14.49
C VAL A 167 0.47 -30.37 -14.11
N ARG A 168 0.71 -30.95 -12.95
CA ARG A 168 -0.20 -31.92 -12.33
C ARG A 168 -1.10 -31.13 -11.39
N HIS A 169 -2.38 -30.95 -11.76
CA HIS A 169 -3.33 -30.22 -10.93
C HIS A 169 -3.38 -30.77 -9.51
N VAL A 170 -3.01 -29.95 -8.54
CA VAL A 170 -3.14 -30.22 -7.11
C VAL A 170 -4.46 -29.63 -6.65
N ARG A 171 -5.32 -30.46 -6.06
CA ARG A 171 -6.55 -29.97 -5.43
C ARG A 171 -6.18 -29.32 -4.09
N GLY A 172 -6.34 -28.00 -3.99
CA GLY A 172 -6.13 -27.22 -2.77
C GLY A 172 -7.32 -26.27 -2.55
N ALA A 173 -7.22 -25.31 -1.62
CA ALA A 173 -8.25 -24.30 -1.34
C ALA A 173 -8.63 -23.40 -2.56
N ALA A 174 -7.95 -23.55 -3.67
CA ALA A 174 -8.27 -22.93 -4.96
C ALA A 174 -9.67 -23.25 -5.52
N HIS A 175 -10.44 -24.13 -4.88
CA HIS A 175 -11.83 -24.43 -5.31
C HIS A 175 -12.76 -23.22 -5.23
N GLU A 176 -12.41 -22.20 -4.43
CA GLU A 176 -13.20 -20.99 -4.27
C GLU A 176 -12.85 -19.90 -5.30
N LEU A 177 -11.77 -20.11 -6.08
CA LEU A 177 -11.39 -19.21 -7.14
C LEU A 177 -12.18 -19.45 -8.41
N SER A 178 -12.41 -18.40 -9.17
CA SER A 178 -13.14 -18.43 -10.43
C SER A 178 -12.38 -17.68 -11.53
N GLY A 179 -12.78 -17.83 -12.76
CA GLY A 179 -12.24 -17.02 -13.88
C GLY A 179 -12.54 -15.52 -13.80
N GLN A 180 -13.24 -15.07 -12.76
CA GLN A 180 -13.46 -13.65 -12.46
C GLN A 180 -12.39 -13.08 -11.53
N ASP A 181 -11.67 -13.93 -10.79
CA ASP A 181 -10.61 -13.50 -9.91
C ASP A 181 -9.36 -13.16 -10.72
N ALA A 182 -8.72 -12.06 -10.36
CA ALA A 182 -7.49 -11.58 -10.99
C ALA A 182 -6.27 -11.81 -10.10
N LEU A 183 -6.45 -11.58 -8.80
CA LEU A 183 -5.38 -11.57 -7.82
C LEU A 183 -5.80 -12.25 -6.52
N VAL A 184 -4.82 -12.81 -5.81
CA VAL A 184 -4.95 -13.12 -4.38
C VAL A 184 -3.84 -12.41 -3.65
N LEU A 185 -4.19 -11.48 -2.74
CA LEU A 185 -3.23 -10.82 -1.89
C LEU A 185 -3.28 -11.38 -0.47
N PHE A 186 -2.09 -11.48 0.15
CA PHE A 186 -1.95 -11.96 1.52
C PHE A 186 -1.88 -10.77 2.48
N THR A 187 -2.77 -10.74 3.47
CA THR A 187 -2.70 -9.74 4.53
C THR A 187 -1.70 -10.16 5.59
N ALA A 188 -1.09 -9.18 6.25
CA ALA A 188 -0.34 -9.42 7.46
C ALA A 188 -1.32 -9.64 8.62
N GLY A 189 -1.75 -10.86 8.84
CA GLY A 189 -2.48 -11.23 10.05
C GLY A 189 -1.54 -11.23 11.24
N THR A 190 -2.00 -10.73 12.39
CA THR A 190 -1.32 -10.87 13.70
C THR A 190 -1.46 -12.29 14.28
N THR A 191 -2.17 -13.18 13.60
CA THR A 191 -2.31 -14.60 13.90
C THR A 191 -1.45 -15.42 12.94
N ASP A 192 -0.98 -16.60 13.33
CA ASP A 192 -0.01 -17.48 12.65
C ASP A 192 -0.25 -17.79 11.15
N ARG A 193 -1.36 -17.35 10.57
CA ARG A 193 -1.68 -17.59 9.16
C ARG A 193 -2.20 -16.32 8.47
N ALA A 194 -1.45 -15.81 7.50
CA ALA A 194 -1.89 -14.73 6.62
C ALA A 194 -3.23 -15.07 5.95
N LYS A 195 -4.15 -14.09 5.88
CA LYS A 195 -5.44 -14.26 5.22
C LYS A 195 -5.28 -14.06 3.71
N MET A 196 -5.96 -14.85 2.91
CA MET A 196 -5.99 -14.76 1.46
C MET A 196 -7.21 -13.95 1.01
N VAL A 197 -6.98 -12.81 0.39
CA VAL A 197 -8.03 -11.92 -0.14
C VAL A 197 -8.09 -12.08 -1.66
N PRO A 198 -9.13 -12.75 -2.19
CA PRO A 198 -9.35 -12.82 -3.63
C PRO A 198 -9.91 -11.50 -4.14
N LEU A 199 -9.30 -10.95 -5.17
CA LEU A 199 -9.69 -9.73 -5.83
C LEU A 199 -10.08 -10.01 -7.27
N THR A 200 -11.31 -9.67 -7.62
CA THR A 200 -11.82 -9.87 -8.98
C THR A 200 -11.25 -8.83 -9.96
N HIS A 201 -11.33 -9.11 -11.25
CA HIS A 201 -11.02 -8.13 -12.29
C HIS A 201 -11.82 -6.83 -12.10
N ALA A 202 -13.07 -6.93 -11.67
CA ALA A 202 -13.93 -5.78 -11.38
C ALA A 202 -13.43 -4.94 -10.20
N ASN A 203 -12.98 -5.59 -9.10
CA ASN A 203 -12.38 -4.89 -7.96
C ASN A 203 -11.11 -4.14 -8.38
N VAL A 204 -10.21 -4.81 -9.13
CA VAL A 204 -8.98 -4.19 -9.65
C VAL A 204 -9.30 -2.98 -10.51
N ALA A 205 -10.24 -3.14 -11.45
CA ALA A 205 -10.64 -2.06 -12.35
C ALA A 205 -11.26 -0.87 -11.61
N ALA A 206 -12.11 -1.13 -10.62
CA ALA A 206 -12.71 -0.08 -9.79
C ALA A 206 -11.65 0.70 -9.02
N SER A 207 -10.73 0.00 -8.35
CA SER A 207 -9.64 0.63 -7.59
C SER A 207 -8.74 1.48 -8.50
N VAL A 208 -8.31 0.95 -9.63
CA VAL A 208 -7.47 1.68 -10.59
C VAL A 208 -8.17 2.93 -11.11
N ARG A 209 -9.46 2.84 -11.49
CA ARG A 209 -10.24 4.02 -11.94
C ARG A 209 -10.36 5.07 -10.85
N ASN A 210 -10.66 4.65 -9.61
CA ASN A 210 -10.81 5.55 -8.48
C ASN A 210 -9.51 6.29 -8.16
N ILE A 211 -8.37 5.57 -8.15
CA ILE A 211 -7.05 6.17 -7.94
C ILE A 211 -6.71 7.16 -9.05
N CYS A 212 -6.91 6.77 -10.32
CA CYS A 212 -6.67 7.67 -11.44
C CYS A 212 -7.54 8.93 -11.37
N ALA A 213 -8.82 8.79 -11.00
CA ALA A 213 -9.74 9.92 -10.87
C ALA A 213 -9.37 10.84 -9.71
N THR A 214 -8.98 10.28 -8.55
CA THR A 214 -8.61 11.05 -7.36
C THR A 214 -7.42 11.97 -7.61
N TYR A 215 -6.44 11.49 -8.36
CA TYR A 215 -5.19 12.22 -8.62
C TYR A 215 -5.10 12.79 -10.03
N GLU A 216 -6.18 12.68 -10.82
CA GLU A 216 -6.24 13.14 -12.21
C GLU A 216 -5.02 12.65 -13.02
N LEU A 217 -4.68 11.34 -12.84
CA LEU A 217 -3.53 10.75 -13.51
C LEU A 217 -3.76 10.60 -15.01
N GLY A 218 -2.77 11.01 -15.79
CA GLY A 218 -2.83 10.99 -17.23
C GLY A 218 -1.49 10.66 -17.90
N PRO A 219 -1.46 10.75 -19.22
CA PRO A 219 -0.29 10.39 -20.02
C PRO A 219 0.96 11.25 -19.78
N GLY A 220 0.80 12.42 -19.17
CA GLY A 220 1.90 13.31 -18.77
C GLY A 220 2.52 12.95 -17.44
N ASP A 221 1.90 12.03 -16.68
CA ASP A 221 2.36 11.68 -15.35
C ASP A 221 3.36 10.52 -15.38
N ALA A 222 4.34 10.59 -14.51
CA ALA A 222 5.29 9.50 -14.29
C ALA A 222 5.60 9.37 -12.80
N THR A 223 5.96 8.16 -12.36
CA THR A 223 6.32 7.86 -10.98
C THR A 223 7.50 6.88 -10.90
N VAL A 224 8.11 6.79 -9.73
CA VAL A 224 9.12 5.79 -9.39
C VAL A 224 8.48 4.69 -8.55
N ALA A 225 8.79 3.43 -8.81
CA ALA A 225 8.28 2.27 -8.09
C ALA A 225 8.94 2.13 -6.70
N VAL A 226 8.57 3.01 -5.76
CA VAL A 226 9.11 3.05 -4.40
C VAL A 226 8.62 1.85 -3.58
N MET A 227 7.31 1.59 -3.63
CA MET A 227 6.67 0.56 -2.82
C MET A 227 6.68 -0.81 -3.50
N PRO A 228 6.81 -1.91 -2.73
CA PRO A 228 6.80 -3.26 -3.30
C PRO A 228 5.52 -3.58 -4.08
N PHE A 229 5.65 -4.23 -5.23
CA PHE A 229 4.52 -4.62 -6.07
C PHE A 229 3.73 -5.84 -5.54
N PHE A 230 4.29 -6.60 -4.62
CA PHE A 230 3.54 -7.66 -3.93
C PHE A 230 2.59 -7.13 -2.84
N HIS A 231 2.54 -5.80 -2.65
CA HIS A 231 1.56 -5.10 -1.81
C HIS A 231 0.67 -4.17 -2.62
N GLY A 232 -0.57 -4.03 -2.16
CA GLY A 232 -1.57 -3.17 -2.81
C GLY A 232 -1.10 -1.74 -3.03
N HIS A 233 -0.29 -1.17 -2.12
CA HIS A 233 0.25 0.19 -2.24
C HIS A 233 1.11 0.35 -3.52
N GLY A 234 2.12 -0.48 -3.71
CA GLY A 234 2.94 -0.46 -4.93
C GLY A 234 2.17 -0.92 -6.16
N LEU A 235 1.37 -1.98 -6.01
CA LEU A 235 0.67 -2.59 -7.12
C LEU A 235 -0.42 -1.68 -7.70
N PHE A 236 -1.40 -1.25 -6.89
CA PHE A 236 -2.54 -0.48 -7.39
C PHE A 236 -2.19 0.97 -7.60
N ALA A 237 -1.60 1.64 -6.58
CA ALA A 237 -1.40 3.07 -6.65
C ALA A 237 -0.26 3.44 -7.60
N ALA A 238 0.92 2.83 -7.48
CA ALA A 238 2.05 3.20 -8.31
C ALA A 238 2.02 2.54 -9.70
N LEU A 239 1.87 1.20 -9.78
CA LEU A 239 2.02 0.48 -11.05
C LEU A 239 0.76 0.56 -11.91
N LEU A 240 -0.35 -0.05 -11.43
CA LEU A 240 -1.53 -0.27 -12.28
C LEU A 240 -2.23 1.03 -12.64
N ALA A 241 -2.33 1.99 -11.70
CA ALA A 241 -2.94 3.29 -11.98
C ALA A 241 -2.13 4.10 -13.01
N SER A 242 -0.78 4.11 -12.89
CA SER A 242 0.07 4.79 -13.88
C SER A 242 -0.04 4.17 -15.25
N LEU A 243 0.01 2.84 -15.36
CA LEU A 243 -0.12 2.16 -16.66
C LEU A 243 -1.50 2.39 -17.29
N ALA A 244 -2.57 2.28 -16.50
CA ALA A 244 -3.93 2.48 -16.99
C ALA A 244 -4.18 3.91 -17.48
N SER A 245 -3.60 4.91 -16.81
CA SER A 245 -3.73 6.32 -17.18
C SER A 245 -2.89 6.75 -18.39
N GLY A 246 -2.01 5.88 -18.89
CA GLY A 246 -1.08 6.17 -20.00
C GLY A 246 0.22 6.84 -19.54
N GLY A 247 0.45 6.88 -18.24
CA GLY A 247 1.67 7.38 -17.61
C GLY A 247 2.85 6.42 -17.71
N CYS A 248 3.91 6.71 -17.00
CA CYS A 248 5.16 5.95 -17.02
C CYS A 248 5.58 5.56 -15.59
N VAL A 249 6.12 4.35 -15.44
CA VAL A 249 6.68 3.89 -14.16
C VAL A 249 8.16 3.59 -14.34
N LEU A 250 9.01 4.22 -13.53
CA LEU A 250 10.40 3.85 -13.42
C LEU A 250 10.57 2.74 -12.38
N LEU A 251 11.26 1.70 -12.78
CA LEU A 251 11.65 0.57 -11.94
C LEU A 251 13.08 0.80 -11.44
N PRO A 252 13.31 0.96 -10.12
CA PRO A 252 14.64 1.17 -9.57
C PRO A 252 15.59 0.02 -9.92
N GLN A 253 16.83 0.32 -10.26
CA GLN A 253 17.83 -0.67 -10.66
C GLN A 253 18.00 -1.82 -9.65
N ARG A 254 17.86 -1.50 -8.37
CA ARG A 254 17.95 -2.49 -7.28
C ARG A 254 16.69 -3.32 -7.06
N GLY A 255 15.63 -3.10 -7.84
CA GLY A 255 14.32 -3.72 -7.66
C GLY A 255 13.61 -3.32 -6.35
N ARG A 256 14.10 -2.26 -5.69
CA ARG A 256 13.57 -1.70 -4.44
C ARG A 256 13.96 -0.25 -4.27
N PHE A 257 13.30 0.45 -3.35
CA PHE A 257 13.66 1.82 -2.96
C PHE A 257 15.11 1.93 -2.49
N SER A 258 15.75 3.03 -2.88
CA SER A 258 17.06 3.45 -2.41
C SER A 258 17.07 4.97 -2.28
N ALA A 259 17.21 5.49 -1.07
CA ALA A 259 17.28 6.93 -0.84
C ALA A 259 18.38 7.61 -1.66
N ARG A 260 19.51 6.91 -1.83
CA ARG A 260 20.70 7.42 -2.54
C ARG A 260 20.45 7.69 -4.03
N THR A 261 19.59 6.89 -4.68
CA THR A 261 19.33 7.00 -6.14
C THR A 261 17.96 7.59 -6.44
N PHE A 262 17.13 7.80 -5.43
CA PHE A 262 15.73 8.17 -5.60
C PHE A 262 15.53 9.44 -6.46
N TRP A 263 16.27 10.50 -6.18
CA TRP A 263 16.13 11.75 -6.94
C TRP A 263 16.68 11.65 -8.37
N ASP A 264 17.70 10.81 -8.58
CA ASP A 264 18.19 10.49 -9.92
C ASP A 264 17.16 9.70 -10.72
N ASP A 265 16.46 8.77 -10.06
CA ASP A 265 15.37 8.01 -10.65
C ASP A 265 14.17 8.93 -10.98
N MET A 266 13.81 9.85 -10.08
CA MET A 266 12.77 10.86 -10.32
C MET A 266 13.07 11.71 -11.56
N ARG A 267 14.31 12.18 -11.71
CA ARG A 267 14.76 12.92 -12.90
C ARG A 267 14.72 12.06 -14.16
N ALA A 268 15.24 10.84 -14.11
CA ALA A 268 15.29 9.92 -15.25
C ALA A 268 13.90 9.55 -15.78
N ALA A 269 12.93 9.41 -14.88
CA ALA A 269 11.53 9.17 -15.23
C ALA A 269 10.81 10.42 -15.75
N ASN A 270 11.33 11.62 -15.47
CA ASN A 270 10.57 12.86 -15.49
C ASN A 270 9.33 12.74 -14.62
N ALA A 271 9.51 12.23 -13.39
CA ALA A 271 8.43 11.87 -12.50
C ALA A 271 7.74 13.11 -11.94
N THR A 272 6.41 13.11 -11.98
CA THR A 272 5.55 14.21 -11.53
C THR A 272 4.94 13.95 -10.16
N TRP A 273 5.07 12.73 -9.64
CA TRP A 273 4.56 12.33 -8.34
C TRP A 273 5.24 11.05 -7.83
N PHE A 274 5.09 10.79 -6.56
CA PHE A 274 5.45 9.50 -5.97
C PHE A 274 4.57 9.16 -4.78
N THR A 275 4.56 7.88 -4.40
CA THR A 275 3.82 7.39 -3.24
C THR A 275 4.73 6.54 -2.37
N ALA A 276 4.67 6.76 -1.06
CA ALA A 276 5.49 6.05 -0.09
C ALA A 276 4.77 5.88 1.26
N VAL A 277 5.38 5.10 2.14
CA VAL A 277 5.01 5.02 3.55
C VAL A 277 5.72 6.12 4.36
N PRO A 278 5.21 6.49 5.55
CA PRO A 278 5.81 7.53 6.39
C PRO A 278 7.30 7.39 6.59
N THR A 279 7.79 6.20 6.90
CA THR A 279 9.22 5.94 7.12
C THR A 279 10.11 6.34 5.92
N ILE A 280 9.63 6.09 4.69
CA ILE A 280 10.36 6.52 3.49
C ILE A 280 10.29 8.04 3.31
N HIS A 281 9.16 8.65 3.62
CA HIS A 281 9.03 10.11 3.61
C HIS A 281 9.99 10.77 4.61
N GLU A 282 10.11 10.24 5.81
CA GLU A 282 11.05 10.71 6.83
C GLU A 282 12.51 10.58 6.37
N ILE A 283 12.89 9.41 5.83
CA ILE A 283 14.24 9.21 5.26
C ILE A 283 14.54 10.24 4.15
N LEU A 284 13.57 10.54 3.28
CA LEU A 284 13.76 11.53 2.22
C LEU A 284 13.83 12.96 2.77
N LEU A 285 13.10 13.26 3.83
CA LEU A 285 13.12 14.55 4.50
C LEU A 285 14.45 14.78 5.24
N ASP A 286 14.89 13.81 6.04
CA ASP A 286 16.15 13.87 6.80
C ASP A 286 17.37 14.04 5.89
N ARG A 287 17.32 13.47 4.69
CA ARG A 287 18.38 13.57 3.69
C ARG A 287 18.20 14.73 2.70
N SER A 288 17.17 15.55 2.88
CA SER A 288 16.80 16.55 1.88
C SER A 288 17.87 17.64 1.69
N GLU A 289 18.57 18.04 2.74
CA GLU A 289 19.64 19.05 2.66
C GLU A 289 20.82 18.60 1.78
N THR A 290 21.11 17.29 1.76
CA THR A 290 22.24 16.72 1.01
C THR A 290 21.85 16.15 -0.34
N ASP A 291 20.68 15.51 -0.43
CA ASP A 291 20.31 14.67 -1.56
C ASP A 291 19.24 15.30 -2.48
N TYR A 292 18.40 16.22 -1.95
CA TYR A 292 17.32 16.82 -2.76
C TYR A 292 17.87 17.89 -3.71
N PRO A 293 17.81 17.69 -5.03
CA PRO A 293 18.44 18.59 -5.99
C PRO A 293 17.60 19.83 -6.32
N GLY A 294 16.53 20.10 -5.58
CA GLY A 294 15.69 21.27 -5.77
C GLY A 294 15.11 21.38 -7.19
N PRO A 295 15.29 22.54 -7.88
CA PRO A 295 14.69 22.78 -9.19
C PRO A 295 15.15 21.84 -10.33
N GLN A 296 16.15 20.99 -10.09
CA GLN A 296 16.62 20.01 -11.07
C GLN A 296 15.71 18.78 -11.15
N VAL A 297 14.78 18.60 -10.21
CA VAL A 297 13.72 17.60 -10.29
C VAL A 297 12.51 18.23 -10.96
N PRO A 298 11.75 17.50 -11.80
CA PRO A 298 10.48 18.00 -12.32
C PRO A 298 9.56 18.47 -11.21
N PRO A 299 8.78 19.53 -11.42
CA PRO A 299 7.79 19.97 -10.43
C PRO A 299 6.85 18.82 -10.07
N LEU A 300 6.74 18.52 -8.79
CA LEU A 300 5.83 17.48 -8.32
C LEU A 300 4.39 17.99 -8.35
N LYS A 301 3.51 17.21 -8.94
CA LYS A 301 2.07 17.44 -8.92
C LYS A 301 1.51 17.21 -7.51
N PHE A 302 1.99 16.14 -6.86
CA PHE A 302 1.72 15.80 -5.47
C PHE A 302 2.70 14.74 -4.95
N VAL A 303 2.74 14.60 -3.64
CA VAL A 303 3.32 13.47 -2.92
C VAL A 303 2.17 12.72 -2.25
N ARG A 304 2.20 11.38 -2.22
CA ARG A 304 1.15 10.58 -1.59
C ARG A 304 1.71 9.75 -0.44
N SER A 305 1.07 9.79 0.72
CA SER A 305 1.38 8.94 1.87
C SER A 305 0.24 7.97 2.17
N CYS A 306 0.57 6.72 2.47
CA CYS A 306 -0.43 5.69 2.82
C CYS A 306 0.19 4.56 3.65
N SER A 307 -0.65 3.67 4.15
CA SER A 307 -0.34 2.40 4.84
C SER A 307 0.08 2.53 6.31
N ALA A 308 0.37 3.73 6.78
CA ALA A 308 0.59 4.06 8.19
C ALA A 308 0.21 5.53 8.46
N PRO A 309 -0.06 5.93 9.70
CA PRO A 309 -0.27 7.32 10.06
C PRO A 309 0.96 8.17 9.73
N LEU A 310 0.75 9.38 9.22
CA LEU A 310 1.78 10.38 9.01
C LEU A 310 1.51 11.58 9.92
N ASN A 311 2.48 11.91 10.74
CA ASN A 311 2.42 13.06 11.63
C ASN A 311 2.24 14.37 10.82
N THR A 312 1.36 15.24 11.30
CA THR A 312 1.04 16.52 10.64
C THR A 312 2.26 17.44 10.52
N ALA A 313 3.18 17.42 11.48
CA ALA A 313 4.40 18.23 11.41
C ALA A 313 5.32 17.74 10.29
N THR A 314 5.51 16.43 10.16
CA THR A 314 6.26 15.78 9.07
C THR A 314 5.59 16.06 7.72
N GLN A 315 4.25 15.95 7.63
CA GLN A 315 3.50 16.29 6.42
C GLN A 315 3.81 17.72 5.95
N ARG A 316 3.68 18.71 6.83
CA ARG A 316 3.98 20.12 6.52
C ARG A 316 5.45 20.36 6.16
N ALA A 317 6.38 19.64 6.80
CA ALA A 317 7.79 19.73 6.46
C ALA A 317 8.06 19.23 5.04
N LEU A 318 7.50 18.08 4.65
CA LEU A 318 7.60 17.53 3.30
C LEU A 318 7.03 18.48 2.24
N GLU A 319 5.85 19.07 2.50
CA GLU A 319 5.23 20.06 1.60
C GLU A 319 6.10 21.28 1.38
N ARG A 320 6.70 21.81 2.45
CA ARG A 320 7.62 22.95 2.34
C ARG A 320 8.90 22.59 1.59
N THR A 321 9.47 21.43 1.88
CA THR A 321 10.75 20.99 1.32
C THR A 321 10.62 20.65 -0.16
N PHE A 322 9.58 19.91 -0.54
CA PHE A 322 9.41 19.43 -1.92
C PHE A 322 8.51 20.31 -2.78
N GLY A 323 7.88 21.34 -2.20
CA GLY A 323 7.06 22.30 -2.94
C GLY A 323 5.80 21.71 -3.56
N ALA A 324 5.27 20.62 -3.00
CA ALA A 324 4.11 19.90 -3.52
C ALA A 324 3.16 19.51 -2.39
N PRO A 325 1.84 19.43 -2.64
CA PRO A 325 0.88 18.95 -1.65
C PRO A 325 1.14 17.49 -1.31
N LEU A 326 1.06 17.14 -0.02
CA LEU A 326 1.12 15.76 0.43
C LEU A 326 -0.29 15.24 0.73
N LEU A 327 -0.72 14.27 -0.07
CA LEU A 327 -2.06 13.69 -0.02
C LEU A 327 -2.04 12.41 0.82
N SER A 328 -2.64 12.47 2.00
CA SER A 328 -2.84 11.29 2.84
C SER A 328 -3.95 10.41 2.28
N ALA A 329 -3.73 9.08 2.30
CA ALA A 329 -4.70 8.11 1.83
C ALA A 329 -4.82 6.93 2.79
N TYR A 330 -6.01 6.33 2.83
CA TYR A 330 -6.29 5.17 3.66
C TYR A 330 -6.95 4.06 2.83
N GLY A 331 -6.69 2.85 3.24
CA GLY A 331 -7.31 1.65 2.71
C GLY A 331 -6.60 0.39 3.18
N MET A 332 -7.11 -0.74 2.73
CA MET A 332 -6.63 -2.05 3.12
C MET A 332 -6.76 -3.04 1.95
N THR A 333 -6.17 -4.21 2.09
CA THR A 333 -6.20 -5.24 1.05
C THR A 333 -7.64 -5.63 0.69
N GLU A 334 -8.50 -5.73 1.69
CA GLU A 334 -9.91 -6.11 1.58
C GLU A 334 -10.76 -5.07 0.82
N SER A 335 -10.30 -3.80 0.74
CA SER A 335 -10.91 -2.74 -0.08
C SER A 335 -10.15 -2.49 -1.39
N THR A 336 -9.35 -3.45 -1.85
CA THR A 336 -8.50 -3.32 -3.05
C THR A 336 -7.64 -2.05 -3.02
N HIS A 337 -6.96 -1.86 -1.90
CA HIS A 337 -6.03 -0.82 -1.52
C HIS A 337 -6.68 0.49 -1.06
N GLN A 338 -7.23 1.35 -1.94
CA GLN A 338 -7.65 2.70 -1.58
C GLN A 338 -9.15 2.80 -1.30
N ALA A 339 -9.52 3.27 -0.10
CA ALA A 339 -10.88 3.63 0.27
C ALA A 339 -11.05 5.15 0.35
N THR A 340 -10.08 5.86 0.94
CA THR A 340 -10.10 7.32 1.01
C THR A 340 -8.79 7.93 0.55
N SER A 341 -8.83 9.20 0.19
CA SER A 341 -7.65 10.04 -0.02
C SER A 341 -8.01 11.50 0.13
N GLU A 342 -7.05 12.32 0.53
CA GLU A 342 -7.13 13.74 0.29
C GLU A 342 -7.26 14.00 -1.21
N PRO A 343 -8.18 14.89 -1.64
CA PRO A 343 -8.34 15.22 -3.04
C PRO A 343 -7.13 16.04 -3.52
N LEU A 344 -6.78 15.89 -4.79
CA LEU A 344 -5.84 16.81 -5.43
C LEU A 344 -6.43 18.22 -5.39
N ALA A 345 -5.76 19.13 -4.69
CA ALA A 345 -6.31 20.43 -4.37
C ALA A 345 -6.55 21.27 -5.63
N GLN A 346 -7.81 21.53 -5.95
CA GLN A 346 -8.22 22.57 -6.88
C GLN A 346 -8.36 23.91 -6.12
N GLY A 347 -7.22 24.39 -5.56
CA GLY A 347 -7.17 25.68 -4.87
C GLY A 347 -7.68 25.73 -3.42
N GLY A 348 -7.94 24.58 -2.79
CA GLY A 348 -8.32 24.47 -1.36
C GLY A 348 -7.17 24.04 -0.46
N ALA A 349 -7.24 24.42 0.83
CA ALA A 349 -6.28 23.95 1.83
C ALA A 349 -6.48 22.48 2.14
N LEU A 350 -5.38 21.73 2.27
CA LEU A 350 -5.39 20.34 2.73
C LEU A 350 -5.86 20.25 4.19
N LYS A 351 -6.60 19.19 4.52
CA LYS A 351 -7.04 18.91 5.89
C LYS A 351 -6.05 17.99 6.60
N HIS A 352 -4.91 18.55 7.01
CA HIS A 352 -3.90 17.80 7.75
C HIS A 352 -4.50 17.07 8.96
N GLY A 353 -4.06 15.82 9.18
CA GLY A 353 -4.58 14.95 10.23
C GLY A 353 -5.80 14.10 9.78
N SER A 354 -6.32 14.34 8.57
CA SER A 354 -7.30 13.46 7.94
C SER A 354 -6.62 12.50 6.95
N VAL A 355 -7.33 11.44 6.60
CA VAL A 355 -6.97 10.53 5.49
C VAL A 355 -7.87 10.75 4.27
N GLY A 356 -8.45 11.95 4.19
CA GLY A 356 -9.23 12.45 3.07
C GLY A 356 -10.67 11.94 3.02
N ARG A 357 -11.25 11.98 1.84
CA ARG A 357 -12.65 11.63 1.54
C ARG A 357 -12.74 10.30 0.83
N ALA A 358 -13.94 9.72 0.81
CA ALA A 358 -14.24 8.51 0.05
C ALA A 358 -13.85 8.65 -1.44
N THR A 359 -13.21 7.63 -2.00
CA THR A 359 -12.76 7.60 -3.39
C THR A 359 -13.49 6.51 -4.17
N GLY A 360 -14.75 6.78 -4.56
CA GLY A 360 -15.60 5.85 -5.30
C GLY A 360 -16.08 4.65 -4.48
N VAL A 361 -16.16 4.83 -3.18
CA VAL A 361 -16.75 3.91 -2.19
C VAL A 361 -17.69 4.69 -1.28
N ASP A 362 -18.56 4.00 -0.56
CA ASP A 362 -19.34 4.56 0.52
C ASP A 362 -18.64 4.32 1.86
N LEU A 363 -18.71 5.30 2.75
CA LEU A 363 -18.19 5.21 4.12
C LEU A 363 -19.32 5.33 5.12
N ARG A 364 -19.18 4.59 6.21
CA ARG A 364 -20.06 4.67 7.37
C ARG A 364 -19.24 4.55 8.65
N ILE A 365 -19.54 5.37 9.64
CA ILE A 365 -19.00 5.23 10.99
C ILE A 365 -20.08 4.54 11.84
N VAL A 366 -19.74 3.45 12.51
CA VAL A 366 -20.72 2.57 13.15
C VAL A 366 -20.35 2.36 14.63
N ASP A 367 -21.32 2.53 15.52
CA ASP A 367 -21.16 2.30 16.96
C ASP A 367 -21.12 0.80 17.32
N GLY A 368 -20.86 0.49 18.60
CA GLY A 368 -20.84 -0.89 19.10
C GLY A 368 -22.17 -1.65 18.99
N ASN A 369 -23.28 -0.95 18.70
CA ASN A 369 -24.61 -1.51 18.50
C ASN A 369 -25.00 -1.68 17.02
N GLY A 370 -24.08 -1.40 16.09
CA GLY A 370 -24.33 -1.47 14.65
C GLY A 370 -25.08 -0.28 14.07
N ARG A 371 -25.19 0.84 14.79
CA ARG A 371 -25.89 2.06 14.33
C ARG A 371 -24.90 3.05 13.76
N THR A 372 -25.31 3.78 12.71
CA THR A 372 -24.49 4.85 12.15
C THR A 372 -24.32 5.99 13.15
N CYS A 373 -23.09 6.39 13.40
CA CYS A 373 -22.73 7.52 14.27
C CYS A 373 -23.06 8.86 13.59
N PRO A 374 -23.44 9.89 14.37
CA PRO A 374 -23.48 11.27 13.89
C PRO A 374 -22.10 11.77 13.44
N VAL A 375 -22.09 12.85 12.66
CA VAL A 375 -20.87 13.57 12.26
C VAL A 375 -20.05 13.97 13.47
N GLY A 376 -18.73 13.75 13.41
CA GLY A 376 -17.79 14.03 14.50
C GLY A 376 -17.74 12.97 15.61
N VAL A 377 -18.68 12.01 15.63
CA VAL A 377 -18.68 10.94 16.63
C VAL A 377 -17.86 9.75 16.13
N GLN A 378 -16.99 9.25 17.01
CA GLN A 378 -16.11 8.13 16.73
C GLN A 378 -16.89 6.79 16.73
N GLY A 379 -16.50 5.91 15.81
CA GLY A 379 -16.95 4.53 15.70
C GLY A 379 -16.07 3.70 14.77
N GLU A 380 -16.49 2.46 14.49
CA GLU A 380 -15.82 1.61 13.52
C GLU A 380 -16.05 2.14 12.09
N VAL A 381 -14.98 2.26 11.31
CA VAL A 381 -15.07 2.63 9.89
C VAL A 381 -15.55 1.42 9.09
N TRP A 382 -16.65 1.58 8.37
CA TRP A 382 -17.16 0.59 7.44
C TRP A 382 -17.07 1.12 6.00
N VAL A 383 -16.70 0.25 5.06
CA VAL A 383 -16.52 0.57 3.65
C VAL A 383 -17.43 -0.30 2.78
N HIS A 384 -18.10 0.29 1.79
CA HIS A 384 -18.91 -0.43 0.82
C HIS A 384 -18.61 0.08 -0.60
N GLY A 385 -18.63 -0.82 -1.58
CA GLY A 385 -18.48 -0.45 -2.99
C GLY A 385 -17.76 -1.49 -3.83
N ALA A 386 -17.57 -1.15 -5.10
CA ALA A 386 -17.02 -2.07 -6.11
C ALA A 386 -15.56 -2.50 -5.85
N THR A 387 -14.84 -1.84 -4.95
CA THR A 387 -13.48 -2.20 -4.56
C THR A 387 -13.43 -3.22 -3.42
N VAL A 388 -14.54 -3.45 -2.72
CA VAL A 388 -14.60 -4.37 -1.58
C VAL A 388 -14.54 -5.81 -2.07
N ALA A 389 -13.64 -6.60 -1.49
CA ALA A 389 -13.48 -8.02 -1.75
C ALA A 389 -14.71 -8.82 -1.26
N ARG A 390 -14.93 -10.02 -1.81
CA ARG A 390 -16.05 -10.87 -1.40
C ARG A 390 -15.84 -11.63 -0.07
N GLY A 391 -14.61 -11.62 0.48
CA GLY A 391 -14.27 -12.36 1.70
C GLY A 391 -12.86 -12.91 1.68
N TYR A 392 -12.59 -13.87 2.55
CA TYR A 392 -11.31 -14.57 2.68
C TYR A 392 -11.45 -16.02 2.19
N LEU A 393 -10.50 -16.48 1.38
CA LEU A 393 -10.47 -17.87 0.91
C LEU A 393 -10.27 -18.83 2.09
N GLY A 394 -11.08 -19.88 2.15
CA GLY A 394 -11.00 -20.92 3.17
C GLY A 394 -11.34 -20.46 4.60
N ARG A 395 -11.96 -19.27 4.77
CA ARG A 395 -12.27 -18.70 6.10
C ARG A 395 -13.70 -18.15 6.21
N PRO A 396 -14.72 -19.02 6.12
CA PRO A 396 -16.12 -18.55 6.08
C PRO A 396 -16.55 -17.81 7.35
N ALA A 397 -16.11 -18.24 8.54
CA ALA A 397 -16.46 -17.56 9.79
C ALA A 397 -15.88 -16.14 9.89
N GLU A 398 -14.60 -15.97 9.53
CA GLU A 398 -13.96 -14.65 9.49
C GLU A 398 -14.57 -13.78 8.39
N THR A 399 -14.93 -14.37 7.26
CA THR A 399 -15.63 -13.67 6.18
C THR A 399 -16.98 -13.13 6.65
N ALA A 400 -17.82 -13.97 7.28
CA ALA A 400 -19.11 -13.56 7.79
C ALA A 400 -19.03 -12.48 8.88
N HIS A 401 -17.95 -12.48 9.67
CA HIS A 401 -17.72 -11.44 10.69
C HIS A 401 -17.24 -10.11 10.09
N THR A 402 -16.41 -10.17 9.04
CA THR A 402 -15.76 -8.98 8.46
C THR A 402 -16.58 -8.34 7.34
N PHE A 403 -17.31 -9.15 6.56
CA PHE A 403 -18.12 -8.68 5.43
C PHE A 403 -19.60 -8.90 5.74
N VAL A 404 -20.29 -7.84 6.14
CA VAL A 404 -21.69 -7.87 6.62
C VAL A 404 -22.56 -7.03 5.69
N ASP A 405 -23.55 -7.66 5.06
CA ASP A 405 -24.51 -6.99 4.18
C ASP A 405 -23.85 -6.11 3.09
N GLY A 406 -22.73 -6.58 2.52
CA GLY A 406 -21.94 -5.88 1.51
C GLY A 406 -20.99 -4.81 2.06
N TRP A 407 -21.00 -4.57 3.38
CA TRP A 407 -20.07 -3.68 4.06
C TRP A 407 -18.85 -4.43 4.57
N LEU A 408 -17.69 -3.85 4.36
CA LEU A 408 -16.43 -4.27 4.98
C LEU A 408 -16.27 -3.56 6.32
N ARG A 409 -16.26 -4.34 7.40
CA ARG A 409 -15.85 -3.90 8.73
C ARG A 409 -14.33 -3.83 8.78
N THR A 410 -13.79 -2.63 8.86
CA THR A 410 -12.33 -2.47 8.75
C THR A 410 -11.57 -2.82 10.02
N GLY A 411 -12.25 -2.76 11.17
CA GLY A 411 -11.65 -2.84 12.50
C GLY A 411 -10.86 -1.59 12.88
N ASP A 412 -10.87 -0.56 12.03
CA ASP A 412 -10.25 0.74 12.30
C ASP A 412 -11.31 1.68 12.92
N LEU A 413 -10.88 2.52 13.84
CA LEU A 413 -11.71 3.54 14.48
C LEU A 413 -11.47 4.89 13.83
N GLY A 414 -12.54 5.67 13.66
CA GLY A 414 -12.46 7.01 13.10
C GLY A 414 -13.75 7.78 13.21
N SER A 415 -13.74 9.01 12.70
CA SER A 415 -14.91 9.88 12.61
C SER A 415 -14.94 10.60 11.27
N LEU A 416 -16.13 10.94 10.78
CA LEU A 416 -16.32 11.80 9.60
C LEU A 416 -16.66 13.21 10.06
N ASP A 417 -16.05 14.20 9.45
CA ASP A 417 -16.45 15.59 9.67
C ASP A 417 -17.62 16.00 8.74
N GLN A 418 -18.06 17.27 8.87
CA GLN A 418 -19.17 17.81 8.07
C GLN A 418 -18.91 17.83 6.56
N ASP A 419 -17.64 17.85 6.14
CA ASP A 419 -17.22 17.84 4.74
C ASP A 419 -16.95 16.44 4.22
N GLY A 420 -17.13 15.39 5.06
CA GLY A 420 -16.92 13.98 4.73
C GLY A 420 -15.45 13.54 4.75
N TYR A 421 -14.58 14.27 5.44
CA TYR A 421 -13.19 13.85 5.66
C TYR A 421 -13.13 12.85 6.81
N LEU A 422 -12.40 11.77 6.59
CA LEU A 422 -12.17 10.74 7.58
C LEU A 422 -10.91 11.04 8.40
N SER A 423 -11.05 11.08 9.71
CA SER A 423 -9.93 11.05 10.65
C SER A 423 -9.89 9.70 11.36
N LEU A 424 -8.75 9.03 11.30
CA LEU A 424 -8.54 7.75 11.99
C LEU A 424 -7.99 8.01 13.39
N THR A 425 -8.44 7.20 14.35
CA THR A 425 -8.05 7.35 15.76
C THR A 425 -7.40 6.08 16.32
N GLY A 426 -7.42 4.96 15.59
CA GLY A 426 -6.76 3.73 16.00
C GLY A 426 -7.42 2.47 15.47
N ARG A 427 -7.07 1.32 16.05
CA ARG A 427 -7.62 0.01 15.71
C ARG A 427 -8.30 -0.65 16.90
N ILE A 428 -9.48 -1.22 16.68
CA ILE A 428 -10.27 -1.91 17.74
C ILE A 428 -9.44 -2.99 18.45
N LYS A 429 -8.66 -3.77 17.69
CA LYS A 429 -7.83 -4.84 18.24
C LYS A 429 -6.60 -4.37 19.04
N ASN A 430 -6.17 -3.12 18.84
CA ASN A 430 -5.00 -2.56 19.50
C ASN A 430 -5.37 -1.78 20.75
N LEU A 431 -6.68 -1.55 21.01
CA LEU A 431 -7.12 -0.76 22.15
C LEU A 431 -6.59 -1.33 23.47
N ILE A 432 -5.99 -0.47 24.27
CA ILE A 432 -5.60 -0.76 25.65
C ILE A 432 -6.85 -0.60 26.54
N ASN A 433 -7.17 -1.64 27.32
CA ASN A 433 -8.32 -1.62 28.20
C ASN A 433 -7.90 -1.35 29.64
N ARG A 434 -7.88 -0.09 30.03
CA ARG A 434 -7.50 0.35 31.37
C ARG A 434 -8.73 0.55 32.25
N GLY A 435 -9.08 -0.45 33.05
CA GLY A 435 -10.20 -0.35 34.00
C GLY A 435 -11.56 -0.09 33.34
N GLY A 436 -11.73 -0.51 32.07
CA GLY A 436 -12.96 -0.27 31.29
C GLY A 436 -12.79 0.82 30.21
N GLU A 437 -11.88 1.77 30.40
CA GLU A 437 -11.57 2.78 29.41
C GLU A 437 -10.81 2.18 28.21
N LYS A 438 -11.18 2.57 26.99
CA LYS A 438 -10.60 2.11 25.74
C LYS A 438 -9.66 3.17 25.18
N ILE A 439 -8.37 2.93 25.29
CA ILE A 439 -7.31 3.87 24.89
C ILE A 439 -6.71 3.40 23.57
N SER A 440 -6.66 4.29 22.58
CA SER A 440 -5.97 4.03 21.32
C SER A 440 -4.47 4.29 21.49
N PRO A 441 -3.61 3.28 21.31
CA PRO A 441 -2.16 3.49 21.27
C PRO A 441 -1.74 4.50 20.22
N GLU A 442 -2.36 4.46 19.04
CA GLU A 442 -2.05 5.33 17.91
C GLU A 442 -2.33 6.80 18.24
N HIS A 443 -3.40 7.09 18.97
CA HIS A 443 -3.72 8.46 19.43
C HIS A 443 -2.63 8.99 20.39
N VAL A 444 -2.21 8.17 21.34
CA VAL A 444 -1.15 8.56 22.30
C VAL A 444 0.20 8.70 21.59
N GLU A 445 0.50 7.84 20.61
CA GLU A 445 1.69 7.93 19.76
C GLU A 445 1.74 9.24 18.98
N ASP A 446 0.62 9.68 18.41
CA ASP A 446 0.53 10.96 17.69
C ASP A 446 0.85 12.16 18.59
N ILE A 447 0.36 12.15 19.83
CA ILE A 447 0.68 13.18 20.82
C ILE A 447 2.16 13.15 21.20
N LEU A 448 2.71 11.96 21.46
CA LEU A 448 4.14 11.77 21.77
C LEU A 448 5.04 12.27 20.62
N ALA A 449 4.70 11.92 19.38
CA ALA A 449 5.44 12.35 18.19
C ALA A 449 5.38 13.88 17.96
N GLY A 450 4.35 14.55 18.49
CA GLY A 450 4.24 16.02 18.49
C GLY A 450 5.12 16.71 19.54
N CYS A 451 5.72 15.98 20.48
CA CYS A 451 6.60 16.52 21.50
C CYS A 451 7.96 16.92 20.90
N PRO A 452 8.42 18.17 21.10
CA PRO A 452 9.75 18.58 20.63
C PRO A 452 10.84 17.64 21.17
N GLY A 453 11.76 17.22 20.30
CA GLY A 453 12.83 16.28 20.65
C GLY A 453 12.47 14.78 20.52
N VAL A 454 11.20 14.43 20.32
CA VAL A 454 10.80 13.05 20.04
C VAL A 454 10.94 12.75 18.53
N ALA A 455 11.67 11.68 18.20
CA ALA A 455 11.80 11.17 16.83
C ALA A 455 10.70 10.16 16.50
N GLU A 456 10.47 9.19 17.40
CA GLU A 456 9.49 8.13 17.21
C GLU A 456 8.96 7.65 18.56
N ALA A 457 7.72 7.16 18.60
CA ALA A 457 7.10 6.62 19.80
C ALA A 457 6.28 5.36 19.47
N ALA A 458 6.26 4.43 20.42
CA ALA A 458 5.41 3.26 20.39
C ALA A 458 4.69 3.11 21.73
N VAL A 459 3.38 2.92 21.68
CA VAL A 459 2.53 2.75 22.86
C VAL A 459 1.97 1.32 22.88
N PHE A 460 1.96 0.70 24.04
CA PHE A 460 1.60 -0.70 24.22
C PHE A 460 0.92 -0.96 25.57
N ALA A 461 0.18 -2.06 25.63
CA ALA A 461 -0.43 -2.52 26.86
C ALA A 461 0.61 -3.11 27.82
N VAL A 462 0.53 -2.73 29.08
CA VAL A 462 1.28 -3.36 30.18
C VAL A 462 0.27 -4.04 31.11
N PRO A 463 0.39 -5.35 31.38
CA PRO A 463 -0.50 -6.03 32.30
C PRO A 463 -0.48 -5.40 33.70
N ASP A 464 -1.65 -5.20 34.29
CA ASP A 464 -1.81 -4.63 35.63
C ASP A 464 -2.91 -5.36 36.41
N ALA A 465 -2.62 -5.67 37.68
CA ALA A 465 -3.53 -6.45 38.54
C ALA A 465 -4.82 -5.70 38.91
N THR A 466 -4.79 -4.36 38.94
CA THR A 466 -5.91 -3.51 39.33
C THR A 466 -6.76 -3.08 38.17
N TYR A 467 -6.13 -2.64 37.10
CA TYR A 467 -6.80 -2.07 35.93
C TYR A 467 -6.89 -3.02 34.73
N GLY A 468 -6.38 -4.26 34.87
CA GLY A 468 -6.24 -5.21 33.77
C GLY A 468 -5.06 -4.85 32.88
N GLN A 469 -5.05 -3.63 32.34
CA GLN A 469 -3.95 -3.08 31.53
C GLN A 469 -3.64 -1.63 31.94
N ARG A 470 -2.40 -1.22 31.74
CA ARG A 470 -1.92 0.16 31.81
C ARG A 470 -1.25 0.56 30.50
N VAL A 471 -1.04 1.86 30.32
CA VAL A 471 -0.38 2.43 29.14
C VAL A 471 1.12 2.49 29.37
N GLY A 472 1.88 1.75 28.55
CA GLY A 472 3.35 1.86 28.45
C GLY A 472 3.75 2.58 27.17
N ALA A 473 4.88 3.30 27.19
CA ALA A 473 5.43 3.95 26.01
C ALA A 473 6.94 3.70 25.90
N ALA A 474 7.42 3.46 24.67
CA ALA A 474 8.84 3.47 24.31
C ALA A 474 9.09 4.60 23.32
N VAL A 475 10.05 5.46 23.59
CA VAL A 475 10.28 6.70 22.83
C VAL A 475 11.74 6.77 22.37
N VAL A 476 11.93 7.08 21.10
CA VAL A 476 13.22 7.42 20.50
C VAL A 476 13.38 8.94 20.51
N VAL A 477 14.44 9.41 21.11
CA VAL A 477 14.79 10.85 21.11
C VAL A 477 15.54 11.17 19.83
N ARG A 478 15.26 12.33 19.26
CA ARG A 478 15.92 12.83 18.05
C ARG A 478 17.42 13.02 18.30
N GLU A 479 18.24 12.70 17.33
CA GLU A 479 19.69 12.87 17.41
C GLU A 479 20.05 14.35 17.66
N GLY A 480 20.91 14.59 18.63
CA GLY A 480 21.29 15.94 19.06
C GLY A 480 20.35 16.61 20.07
N GLU A 481 19.19 16.02 20.35
CA GLU A 481 18.26 16.54 21.36
C GLU A 481 18.46 15.85 22.72
N SER A 482 18.11 16.56 23.80
CA SER A 482 18.18 16.03 25.17
C SER A 482 16.86 16.33 25.88
N ILE A 483 15.97 15.35 25.89
CA ILE A 483 14.69 15.44 26.58
C ILE A 483 14.51 14.24 27.50
N GLY A 484 14.02 14.46 28.72
CA GLY A 484 13.80 13.42 29.72
C GLY A 484 12.39 12.84 29.68
N SER A 485 12.23 11.62 30.22
CA SER A 485 10.91 10.94 30.29
C SER A 485 9.86 11.79 31.01
N GLU A 486 10.20 12.50 32.10
CA GLU A 486 9.26 13.33 32.84
C GLU A 486 8.78 14.55 32.02
N GLU A 487 9.64 15.10 31.22
CA GLU A 487 9.33 16.25 30.35
C GLU A 487 8.35 15.83 29.23
N ILE A 488 8.57 14.64 28.66
CA ILE A 488 7.66 14.04 27.67
C ILE A 488 6.31 13.71 28.33
N LEU A 489 6.30 13.14 29.54
CA LEU A 489 5.06 12.86 30.28
C LEU A 489 4.32 14.13 30.66
N HIS A 490 5.03 15.21 30.98
CA HIS A 490 4.41 16.51 31.23
C HIS A 490 3.71 17.04 29.96
N TYR A 491 4.38 16.96 28.83
CA TYR A 491 3.78 17.32 27.53
C TYR A 491 2.49 16.53 27.22
N CYS A 492 2.48 15.24 27.58
CA CYS A 492 1.30 14.38 27.43
C CYS A 492 0.15 14.80 28.36
N ARG A 493 0.42 15.12 29.64
CA ARG A 493 -0.59 15.53 30.63
C ARG A 493 -1.38 16.78 30.20
N ASP A 494 -0.77 17.65 29.42
CA ASP A 494 -1.41 18.86 28.92
C ASP A 494 -2.34 18.60 27.72
N ARG A 495 -2.30 17.39 27.12
CA ARG A 495 -2.94 17.10 25.83
C ARG A 495 -3.78 15.84 25.80
N LEU A 496 -3.61 14.95 26.78
CA LEU A 496 -4.30 13.67 26.91
C LEU A 496 -5.20 13.68 28.14
N ALA A 497 -6.27 12.89 28.10
CA ALA A 497 -7.03 12.59 29.30
C ALA A 497 -6.13 11.83 30.31
N ALA A 498 -6.38 12.01 31.60
CA ALA A 498 -5.53 11.45 32.65
C ALA A 498 -5.33 9.92 32.55
N PHE A 499 -6.34 9.20 32.05
CA PHE A 499 -6.27 7.75 31.87
C PHE A 499 -5.48 7.32 30.63
N GLU A 500 -5.25 8.22 29.65
CA GLU A 500 -4.49 7.96 28.42
C GLU A 500 -2.99 8.22 28.59
N VAL A 501 -2.62 9.06 29.56
CA VAL A 501 -1.21 9.39 29.81
C VAL A 501 -0.46 8.09 30.13
N PRO A 502 0.68 7.83 29.47
CA PRO A 502 1.50 6.66 29.79
C PRO A 502 1.88 6.61 31.27
N ASP A 503 1.58 5.52 31.95
CA ASP A 503 1.99 5.31 33.32
C ASP A 503 3.51 5.13 33.43
N ARG A 504 4.12 4.65 32.35
CA ARG A 504 5.56 4.43 32.24
C ARG A 504 6.06 4.71 30.83
N LEU A 505 7.20 5.40 30.77
CA LEU A 505 7.87 5.74 29.53
C LEU A 505 9.35 5.33 29.63
N VAL A 506 9.85 4.62 28.61
CA VAL A 506 11.26 4.27 28.46
C VAL A 506 11.85 4.96 27.22
N LEU A 507 13.06 5.52 27.38
CA LEU A 507 13.82 6.06 26.25
C LEU A 507 14.65 4.92 25.65
N VAL A 508 14.58 4.75 24.33
CA VAL A 508 15.20 3.66 23.58
C VAL A 508 16.00 4.19 22.39
N ALA A 509 17.01 3.44 21.96
CA ALA A 509 17.84 3.83 20.80
C ALA A 509 17.12 3.64 19.44
N GLY A 510 16.07 2.82 19.39
CA GLY A 510 15.28 2.56 18.17
C GLY A 510 14.15 1.61 18.45
N LEU A 511 13.11 1.67 17.61
CA LEU A 511 11.93 0.81 17.68
C LEU A 511 12.01 -0.31 16.62
N PRO A 512 11.46 -1.49 16.91
CA PRO A 512 11.37 -2.57 15.92
C PRO A 512 10.34 -2.27 14.84
N HIS A 513 10.73 -2.52 13.57
CA HIS A 513 9.88 -2.31 12.41
C HIS A 513 9.69 -3.59 11.60
N THR A 514 8.55 -3.71 10.97
CA THR A 514 8.27 -4.77 10.00
C THR A 514 9.03 -4.53 8.69
N ALA A 515 9.16 -5.56 7.86
CA ALA A 515 9.74 -5.42 6.52
C ALA A 515 8.99 -4.40 5.61
N LYS A 516 7.80 -3.97 6.02
CA LYS A 516 6.97 -2.96 5.35
C LYS A 516 7.24 -1.53 5.84
N GLY A 517 8.15 -1.35 6.79
CA GLY A 517 8.47 -0.06 7.39
C GLY A 517 7.48 0.42 8.45
N GLY A 518 6.45 -0.34 8.79
CA GLY A 518 5.54 -0.02 9.88
C GLY A 518 6.06 -0.58 11.21
N LEU A 519 5.65 0.03 12.33
CA LEU A 519 5.99 -0.41 13.68
C LEU A 519 5.59 -1.88 13.91
N ASP A 520 6.51 -2.71 14.37
CA ASP A 520 6.22 -4.09 14.80
C ASP A 520 5.71 -4.09 16.25
N ARG A 521 4.41 -3.91 16.41
CA ARG A 521 3.76 -3.78 17.73
C ARG A 521 3.99 -4.99 18.62
N LEU A 522 4.01 -6.21 18.05
CA LEU A 522 4.25 -7.42 18.83
C LEU A 522 5.68 -7.47 19.36
N ALA A 523 6.65 -7.11 18.52
CA ALA A 523 8.06 -7.03 18.93
C ALA A 523 8.29 -5.91 19.96
N VAL A 524 7.61 -4.76 19.82
CA VAL A 524 7.61 -3.67 20.80
C VAL A 524 7.08 -4.14 22.14
N GLU A 525 5.88 -4.70 22.16
CA GLU A 525 5.24 -5.20 23.38
C GLU A 525 6.12 -6.27 24.07
N THR A 526 6.59 -7.26 23.31
CA THR A 526 7.44 -8.34 23.83
C THR A 526 8.74 -7.79 24.44
N ARG A 527 9.35 -6.79 23.80
CA ARG A 527 10.64 -6.25 24.22
C ARG A 527 10.52 -5.31 25.41
N TYR A 528 9.54 -4.41 25.40
CA TYR A 528 9.51 -3.30 26.34
C TYR A 528 8.46 -3.44 27.47
N ALA A 529 7.43 -4.28 27.34
CA ALA A 529 6.45 -4.48 28.40
C ALA A 529 7.10 -5.02 29.69
N THR A 530 8.12 -5.88 29.59
CA THR A 530 8.88 -6.41 30.73
C THR A 530 9.85 -5.37 31.33
N GLU A 531 10.49 -4.54 30.53
CA GLU A 531 11.40 -3.48 31.01
C GLU A 531 10.63 -2.43 31.82
N VAL A 532 9.41 -2.13 31.37
CA VAL A 532 8.48 -1.22 32.05
C VAL A 532 7.98 -1.81 33.38
N THR A 533 7.90 -3.13 33.53
CA THR A 533 7.41 -3.80 34.76
C THR A 533 8.48 -3.87 35.86
N HIS A 534 9.76 -3.94 35.52
CA HIS A 534 10.84 -4.20 36.48
C HIS A 534 11.46 -2.96 37.16
N ARG A 535 11.22 -1.75 36.66
CA ARG A 535 11.63 -0.52 37.37
C ARG A 535 10.50 -0.08 38.32
N ARG A 536 10.41 -0.67 39.52
CA ARG A 536 9.70 -0.07 40.66
C ARG A 536 10.48 1.15 41.17
N PRO A 537 9.78 2.22 41.63
CA PRO A 537 10.40 3.40 42.20
C PRO A 537 11.29 3.08 43.41
#